data_26a9b47d868e5ab9c2584548c3ef59bb
#
_entry.id   26a9b47d868e5ab9c2584548c3ef59bb
#
_cell.length_a   1.000
_cell.length_b   1.000
_cell.length_c   1.000
_cell.angle_alpha   90.00
_cell.angle_beta   90.00
_cell.angle_gamma   90.00
#
_symmetry.space_group_name_H-M   'P 1'
#
loop_
_entity.id
_entity.type
_entity.pdbx_description
1 polymer ?
#
loop_
_entity_poly.entity_id
_entity_poly.type
_entity_poly.pdbx_seq_one_letter_code
_entity_poly.pdbx_strand_id
1 'polypeptide(L)'
;MPTNYRTETEKVDAQVLNSNWVRKIEQGQTKQAQEEGSAFIRSELRQESFHREIMVPILLADDELDRDLNTDQPRKIVEKEPDSFATFVPFYGTGPRTIFKGPRYEVRFGKIESQRFRKSKFELMTYQNDIRKILSDNSVKDMAKQEDTNFINTVDAILTAAPAQVVPAAAWNSQAFASGFQNLALRKRPLGKMLMTDVCFYEALNLPATAVGNDVATAHYREGIEKQKTLWGIPVVTTIHNDIVTGHGGSHSVYLFAPENYLGNLFLLQDATLYIEQKADIIHFHSYEVLGTGIGNTGSITRIDIA
;
A
#
# COMPACT_ATOMS: atom_id res chain seq x y z
N MET A 1 -1.25 -7.68 -13.95
CA MET A 1 -1.91 -7.70 -15.27
C MET A 1 -2.76 -6.46 -15.41
N PRO A 2 -2.83 -5.80 -16.56
CA PRO A 2 -3.76 -4.71 -16.72
C PRO A 2 -5.17 -5.28 -16.65
N THR A 3 -5.84 -5.04 -15.54
CA THR A 3 -7.15 -5.56 -15.21
C THR A 3 -8.29 -4.85 -15.94
N ASN A 4 -7.99 -3.84 -16.73
CA ASN A 4 -9.00 -3.08 -17.45
C ASN A 4 -9.08 -3.48 -18.92
N TYR A 5 -9.42 -4.74 -19.16
CA TYR A 5 -9.97 -5.10 -20.45
C TYR A 5 -11.40 -4.59 -20.52
N ARG A 6 -11.58 -3.43 -21.13
CA ARG A 6 -12.90 -3.01 -21.54
C ARG A 6 -13.45 -4.06 -22.47
N THR A 7 -14.63 -4.51 -22.19
CA THR A 7 -15.40 -5.32 -23.13
C THR A 7 -15.63 -4.52 -24.42
N GLU A 8 -15.84 -5.19 -25.55
CA GLU A 8 -16.07 -4.49 -26.82
C GLU A 8 -17.22 -3.50 -26.81
N THR A 9 -18.18 -3.68 -25.90
CA THR A 9 -19.31 -2.78 -25.66
C THR A 9 -18.93 -1.46 -24.97
N GLU A 10 -17.75 -1.37 -24.36
CA GLU A 10 -17.24 -0.18 -23.67
C GLU A 10 -16.11 0.53 -24.44
N LYS A 11 -15.93 0.25 -25.72
CA LYS A 11 -14.97 0.97 -26.55
C LYS A 11 -15.38 2.44 -26.64
N VAL A 12 -14.87 3.24 -25.71
CA VAL A 12 -14.88 4.68 -25.86
C VAL A 12 -13.96 4.99 -27.03
N ASP A 13 -14.43 5.76 -28.00
CA ASP A 13 -13.59 6.27 -29.06
C ASP A 13 -12.48 7.13 -28.43
N ALA A 14 -11.26 6.59 -28.38
CA ALA A 14 -10.12 7.23 -27.76
C ALA A 14 -9.85 8.61 -28.38
N GLN A 15 -10.09 8.75 -29.68
CA GLN A 15 -9.91 10.03 -30.38
C GLN A 15 -10.93 11.08 -29.91
N VAL A 16 -12.18 10.67 -29.70
CA VAL A 16 -13.22 11.58 -29.17
C VAL A 16 -12.86 12.03 -27.75
N LEU A 17 -12.41 11.11 -26.92
CA LEU A 17 -12.03 11.40 -25.54
C LEU A 17 -10.82 12.34 -25.49
N ASN A 18 -9.77 12.02 -26.24
CA ASN A 18 -8.55 12.84 -26.33
C ASN A 18 -8.85 14.22 -26.91
N SER A 19 -9.69 14.31 -27.95
CA SER A 19 -10.11 15.59 -28.55
C SER A 19 -10.91 16.44 -27.56
N ASN A 20 -11.79 15.83 -26.78
CA ASN A 20 -12.52 16.55 -25.74
C ASN A 20 -11.60 17.08 -24.63
N TRP A 21 -10.60 16.32 -24.24
CA TRP A 21 -9.58 16.77 -23.28
C TRP A 21 -8.76 17.94 -23.81
N VAL A 22 -8.24 17.83 -25.03
CA VAL A 22 -7.50 18.92 -25.70
C VAL A 22 -8.36 20.17 -25.78
N ARG A 23 -9.64 20.02 -26.18
CA ARG A 23 -10.57 21.15 -26.26
C ARG A 23 -10.81 21.82 -24.89
N LYS A 24 -10.99 21.07 -23.82
CA LYS A 24 -11.13 21.61 -22.46
C LYS A 24 -9.90 22.42 -22.07
N ILE A 25 -8.69 21.92 -22.36
CA ILE A 25 -7.43 22.63 -22.08
C ILE A 25 -7.35 23.92 -22.89
N GLU A 26 -7.66 23.89 -24.18
CA GLU A 26 -7.66 25.07 -25.04
C GLU A 26 -8.70 26.15 -24.65
N GLN A 27 -9.83 25.72 -24.07
CA GLN A 27 -10.87 26.63 -23.57
C GLN A 27 -10.55 27.21 -22.18
N GLY A 28 -9.35 26.95 -21.64
CA GLY A 28 -8.95 27.41 -20.32
C GLY A 28 -9.53 26.61 -19.15
N GLN A 29 -10.21 25.49 -19.42
CA GLN A 29 -10.77 24.59 -18.41
C GLN A 29 -9.74 23.56 -17.92
N THR A 30 -8.49 23.96 -17.82
CA THR A 30 -7.38 23.08 -17.43
C THR A 30 -7.58 22.48 -16.05
N LYS A 31 -8.16 23.24 -15.11
CA LYS A 31 -8.47 22.72 -13.76
C LYS A 31 -9.44 21.55 -13.80
N GLN A 32 -10.48 21.61 -14.61
CA GLN A 32 -11.45 20.52 -14.72
C GLN A 32 -10.81 19.26 -15.32
N ALA A 33 -9.96 19.43 -16.35
CA ALA A 33 -9.20 18.32 -16.92
C ALA A 33 -8.22 17.69 -15.89
N GLN A 34 -7.59 18.51 -15.05
CA GLN A 34 -6.74 18.04 -13.95
C GLN A 34 -7.52 17.27 -12.89
N GLU A 35 -8.70 17.73 -12.48
CA GLU A 35 -9.55 17.06 -11.50
C GLU A 35 -10.02 15.69 -11.99
N GLU A 36 -10.48 15.62 -13.26
CA GLU A 36 -10.89 14.35 -13.88
C GLU A 36 -9.73 13.35 -13.96
N GLY A 37 -8.55 13.80 -14.35
CA GLY A 37 -7.35 12.97 -14.41
C GLY A 37 -6.85 12.56 -13.03
N SER A 38 -6.91 13.46 -12.06
CA SER A 38 -6.55 13.15 -10.66
C SER A 38 -7.48 12.12 -10.05
N ALA A 39 -8.79 12.23 -10.29
CA ALA A 39 -9.76 11.24 -9.82
C ALA A 39 -9.49 9.85 -10.40
N PHE A 40 -9.13 9.79 -11.69
CA PHE A 40 -8.75 8.55 -12.34
C PHE A 40 -7.46 7.96 -11.71
N ILE A 41 -6.41 8.76 -11.55
CA ILE A 41 -5.14 8.30 -10.96
C ILE A 41 -5.36 7.78 -9.54
N ARG A 42 -6.14 8.46 -8.71
CA ARG A 42 -6.46 8.04 -7.34
C ARG A 42 -7.19 6.71 -7.29
N SER A 43 -8.13 6.47 -8.22
CA SER A 43 -8.85 5.20 -8.28
C SER A 43 -7.95 4.03 -8.67
N GLU A 44 -7.05 4.25 -9.62
CA GLU A 44 -6.11 3.21 -10.07
C GLU A 44 -5.04 2.94 -9.00
N LEU A 45 -4.48 3.97 -8.35
CA LEU A 45 -3.50 3.79 -7.28
C LEU A 45 -4.03 2.95 -6.11
N ARG A 46 -5.31 3.08 -5.77
CA ARG A 46 -5.92 2.25 -4.73
C ARG A 46 -5.97 0.77 -5.09
N GLN A 47 -5.96 0.45 -6.38
CA GLN A 47 -6.01 -0.93 -6.88
C GLN A 47 -4.62 -1.52 -7.14
N GLU A 48 -3.65 -0.69 -7.47
CA GLU A 48 -2.31 -1.12 -7.87
C GLU A 48 -1.32 -1.17 -6.69
N SER A 49 -1.44 -0.25 -5.70
CA SER A 49 -0.52 -0.20 -4.56
C SER A 49 -0.95 -1.16 -3.44
N PHE A 50 -0.09 -2.12 -3.13
CA PHE A 50 -0.33 -3.01 -1.99
C PHE A 50 -0.16 -2.31 -0.64
N HIS A 51 0.61 -1.22 -0.56
CA HIS A 51 0.72 -0.41 0.64
C HIS A 51 -0.65 0.12 1.06
N ARG A 52 -1.44 0.64 0.12
CA ARG A 52 -2.80 1.15 0.37
C ARG A 52 -3.81 0.04 0.69
N GLU A 53 -3.53 -1.17 0.25
CA GLU A 53 -4.33 -2.34 0.63
C GLU A 53 -4.01 -2.78 2.06
N ILE A 54 -2.74 -2.72 2.49
CA ILE A 54 -2.31 -3.09 3.84
C ILE A 54 -2.74 -2.02 4.86
N MET A 55 -2.51 -0.75 4.56
CA MET A 55 -2.82 0.40 5.42
C MET A 55 -3.73 1.37 4.68
N VAL A 56 -4.96 1.52 5.13
CA VAL A 56 -5.92 2.45 4.50
C VAL A 56 -5.43 3.90 4.65
N PRO A 57 -5.33 4.65 3.55
CA PRO A 57 -4.84 6.02 3.60
C PRO A 57 -5.83 6.96 4.30
N ILE A 58 -5.30 7.81 5.16
CA ILE A 58 -6.04 8.87 5.89
C ILE A 58 -5.57 10.22 5.36
N LEU A 59 -6.48 11.00 4.81
CA LEU A 59 -6.19 12.37 4.41
C LEU A 59 -6.15 13.27 5.64
N LEU A 60 -5.06 13.98 5.84
CA LEU A 60 -4.90 14.91 6.95
C LEU A 60 -5.44 16.28 6.59
N ALA A 61 -6.05 16.93 7.59
CA ALA A 61 -6.40 18.34 7.51
C ALA A 61 -5.22 19.21 7.96
N ASP A 62 -5.18 20.46 7.49
CA ASP A 62 -4.06 21.38 7.75
C ASP A 62 -3.88 21.70 9.26
N ASP A 63 -4.95 21.65 10.04
CA ASP A 63 -4.96 21.87 11.49
C ASP A 63 -4.39 20.69 12.30
N GLU A 64 -4.23 19.55 11.66
CA GLU A 64 -3.66 18.35 12.28
C GLU A 64 -2.14 18.24 12.13
N LEU A 65 -1.51 19.19 11.44
CA LEU A 65 -0.08 19.18 11.15
C LEU A 65 0.71 19.95 12.21
N ASP A 66 1.80 19.33 12.63
CA ASP A 66 2.82 19.94 13.46
C ASP A 66 3.99 20.42 12.58
N ARG A 67 4.70 21.45 13.04
CA ARG A 67 5.94 21.90 12.39
C ARG A 67 7.15 21.19 13.02
N ASP A 68 8.08 20.79 12.19
CA ASP A 68 9.39 20.33 12.68
C ASP A 68 10.18 21.52 13.25
N LEU A 69 10.83 21.31 14.40
CA LEU A 69 11.62 22.35 15.08
C LEU A 69 12.86 22.77 14.29
N ASN A 70 13.40 21.90 13.45
CA ASN A 70 14.67 22.12 12.76
C ASN A 70 14.52 22.47 11.28
N THR A 71 13.40 22.08 10.65
CA THR A 71 13.27 22.14 9.20
C THR A 71 11.88 22.62 8.86
N ASP A 72 11.30 23.53 8.98
CA ASP A 72 9.95 24.01 8.61
C ASP A 72 9.05 23.01 7.83
N GLN A 73 9.45 21.72 7.80
CA GLN A 73 8.68 20.68 7.13
C GLN A 73 7.49 20.25 7.97
N PRO A 74 6.35 19.96 7.33
CA PRO A 74 5.19 19.42 8.05
C PRO A 74 5.50 18.02 8.58
N ARG A 75 5.01 17.73 9.77
CA ARG A 75 5.05 16.40 10.39
C ARG A 75 3.73 16.13 11.10
N LYS A 76 3.45 14.85 11.37
CA LYS A 76 2.35 14.43 12.22
C LYS A 76 2.91 13.73 13.45
N ILE A 77 2.53 14.18 14.61
CA ILE A 77 2.80 13.49 15.88
C ILE A 77 1.59 12.63 16.22
N VAL A 78 1.83 11.35 16.39
CA VAL A 78 0.79 10.38 16.76
C VAL A 78 1.06 9.87 18.16
N GLU A 79 0.06 9.93 19.02
CA GLU A 79 0.14 9.38 20.37
C GLU A 79 -0.21 7.89 20.34
N LYS A 80 0.57 7.08 21.03
CA LYS A 80 0.25 5.67 21.26
C LYS A 80 -0.52 5.53 22.56
N GLU A 81 -1.41 4.56 22.55
CA GLU A 81 -2.06 4.16 23.79
C GLU A 81 -1.02 3.58 24.75
N PRO A 82 -0.91 4.06 25.97
CA PRO A 82 0.05 3.55 26.95
C PRO A 82 -0.37 2.18 27.42
N ASP A 83 0.62 1.32 27.71
CA ASP A 83 0.37 0.04 28.35
C ASP A 83 -0.24 0.25 29.73
N SER A 84 -1.44 -0.29 29.92
CA SER A 84 -2.14 -0.28 31.20
C SER A 84 -2.25 -1.69 31.77
N PHE A 85 -2.25 -1.81 33.08
CA PHE A 85 -2.46 -3.08 33.76
C PHE A 85 -3.52 -2.94 34.87
N ALA A 86 -4.31 -3.96 35.03
CA ALA A 86 -5.25 -4.08 36.14
C ALA A 86 -4.62 -4.93 37.24
N THR A 87 -4.79 -4.50 38.48
CA THR A 87 -4.29 -5.23 39.66
C THR A 87 -5.48 -5.67 40.51
N PHE A 88 -5.44 -6.92 40.97
CA PHE A 88 -6.42 -7.37 41.92
C PHE A 88 -6.09 -6.78 43.30
N VAL A 89 -7.04 -6.04 43.88
CA VAL A 89 -6.88 -5.38 45.18
C VAL A 89 -7.87 -5.96 46.17
N PRO A 90 -7.49 -6.11 47.46
CA PRO A 90 -8.43 -6.49 48.52
C PRO A 90 -9.60 -5.51 48.61
N PHE A 91 -10.74 -5.96 49.17
CA PHE A 91 -11.98 -5.18 49.18
C PHE A 91 -11.85 -3.76 49.74
N TYR A 92 -10.94 -3.50 50.67
CA TYR A 92 -10.63 -2.21 51.23
C TYR A 92 -9.30 -1.59 50.75
N GLY A 93 -8.68 -2.25 49.73
CA GLY A 93 -7.42 -1.74 49.18
C GLY A 93 -7.63 -0.76 48.05
N THR A 94 -6.64 0.09 47.80
CA THR A 94 -6.56 0.96 46.63
C THR A 94 -5.47 0.46 45.67
N GLY A 95 -5.77 0.38 44.38
CA GLY A 95 -4.78 0.04 43.35
C GLY A 95 -3.62 1.03 43.23
N PRO A 96 -2.51 0.64 42.66
CA PRO A 96 -1.38 1.52 42.44
C PRO A 96 -1.79 2.71 41.53
N ARG A 97 -1.33 3.89 41.85
CA ARG A 97 -1.51 5.08 41.01
C ARG A 97 -0.38 5.12 39.99
N THR A 98 -0.71 5.13 38.73
CA THR A 98 0.26 5.25 37.64
C THR A 98 -0.02 6.54 36.88
N ILE A 99 1.03 7.30 36.56
CA ILE A 99 0.93 8.45 35.68
C ILE A 99 1.05 7.93 34.25
N PHE A 100 0.01 8.11 33.44
CA PHE A 100 0.06 7.79 32.03
C PHE A 100 0.96 8.80 31.30
N LYS A 101 2.03 8.26 30.69
CA LYS A 101 2.84 8.99 29.71
C LYS A 101 2.59 8.30 28.38
N GLY A 102 1.81 8.93 27.51
CA GLY A 102 1.58 8.42 26.16
C GLY A 102 2.87 8.48 25.34
N PRO A 103 3.42 7.35 24.91
CA PRO A 103 4.53 7.37 23.96
C PRO A 103 4.04 7.97 22.64
N ARG A 104 4.91 8.75 22.00
CA ARG A 104 4.62 9.42 20.72
C ARG A 104 5.56 8.94 19.64
N TYR A 105 5.11 8.92 18.41
CA TYR A 105 5.97 8.75 17.26
C TYR A 105 5.68 9.82 16.22
N GLU A 106 6.70 10.15 15.45
CA GLU A 106 6.66 11.17 14.42
C GLU A 106 6.54 10.53 13.06
N VAL A 107 5.65 11.07 12.23
CA VAL A 107 5.51 10.71 10.82
C VAL A 107 5.97 11.90 10.00
N ARG A 108 6.97 11.67 9.15
CA ARG A 108 7.49 12.63 8.19
C ARG A 108 6.89 12.37 6.83
N PHE A 109 6.64 13.44 6.09
CA PHE A 109 6.07 13.36 4.77
C PHE A 109 7.15 13.40 3.69
N GLY A 110 6.97 12.56 2.67
CA GLY A 110 7.76 12.55 1.46
C GLY A 110 6.87 12.85 0.25
N LYS A 111 7.46 13.47 -0.77
CA LYS A 111 6.79 13.69 -2.06
C LYS A 111 7.19 12.58 -3.01
N ILE A 112 6.20 11.92 -3.62
CA ILE A 112 6.38 11.03 -4.77
C ILE A 112 5.92 11.81 -6.00
N GLU A 113 6.72 11.83 -7.04
CA GLU A 113 6.43 12.53 -8.29
C GLU A 113 6.69 11.58 -9.46
N SER A 114 5.70 11.48 -10.37
CA SER A 114 5.87 10.71 -11.59
C SER A 114 6.83 11.42 -12.55
N GLN A 115 7.37 10.66 -13.48
CA GLN A 115 8.14 11.25 -14.56
C GLN A 115 7.28 12.25 -15.37
N ARG A 116 7.85 13.39 -15.71
CA ARG A 116 7.17 14.39 -16.55
C ARG A 116 7.18 13.93 -17.98
N PHE A 117 6.03 13.78 -18.58
CA PHE A 117 5.90 13.46 -19.99
C PHE A 117 5.17 14.57 -20.75
N ARG A 118 5.43 14.65 -22.02
CA ARG A 118 4.88 15.67 -22.91
C ARG A 118 4.35 15.04 -24.20
N LYS A 119 3.26 15.59 -24.69
CA LYS A 119 2.68 15.23 -25.99
C LYS A 119 2.25 16.47 -26.74
N SER A 120 2.41 16.46 -28.07
CA SER A 120 1.80 17.49 -28.90
C SER A 120 0.27 17.30 -28.91
N LYS A 121 -0.48 18.42 -28.97
CA LYS A 121 -1.93 18.35 -29.08
C LYS A 121 -2.40 17.60 -30.33
N PHE A 122 -1.65 17.75 -31.44
CA PHE A 122 -1.96 17.05 -32.68
C PHE A 122 -1.74 15.54 -32.57
N GLU A 123 -0.68 15.12 -31.86
CA GLU A 123 -0.45 13.71 -31.56
C GLU A 123 -1.56 13.13 -30.69
N LEU A 124 -2.03 13.86 -29.66
CA LEU A 124 -3.13 13.42 -28.84
C LEU A 124 -4.45 13.27 -29.61
N MET A 125 -4.75 14.16 -30.55
CA MET A 125 -5.96 14.07 -31.37
C MET A 125 -5.96 12.89 -32.32
N THR A 126 -4.77 12.44 -32.77
CA THR A 126 -4.61 11.30 -33.69
C THR A 126 -4.25 10.01 -32.98
N TYR A 127 -4.00 10.07 -31.65
CA TYR A 127 -3.54 8.93 -30.88
C TYR A 127 -4.64 7.89 -30.69
N GLN A 128 -4.33 6.62 -30.96
CA GLN A 128 -5.29 5.53 -30.89
C GLN A 128 -5.58 5.05 -29.46
N ASN A 129 -4.67 5.33 -28.50
CA ASN A 129 -4.89 5.05 -27.10
C ASN A 129 -5.48 6.27 -26.39
N ASP A 130 -6.35 6.07 -25.45
CA ASP A 130 -6.90 7.18 -24.66
C ASP A 130 -5.85 7.74 -23.67
N ILE A 131 -6.02 8.99 -23.28
CA ILE A 131 -5.13 9.67 -22.34
C ILE A 131 -5.06 8.94 -20.98
N ARG A 132 -6.12 8.25 -20.58
CA ARG A 132 -6.16 7.49 -19.31
C ARG A 132 -5.16 6.35 -19.33
N LYS A 133 -4.99 5.67 -20.46
CA LYS A 133 -3.98 4.61 -20.60
C LYS A 133 -2.57 5.20 -20.47
N ILE A 134 -2.33 6.37 -21.07
CA ILE A 134 -1.04 7.05 -20.94
C ILE A 134 -0.76 7.41 -19.47
N LEU A 135 -1.77 7.92 -18.75
CA LEU A 135 -1.65 8.26 -17.33
C LEU A 135 -1.42 7.01 -16.47
N SER A 136 -2.15 5.93 -16.74
CA SER A 136 -1.98 4.67 -16.02
C SER A 136 -0.57 4.09 -16.21
N ASP A 137 -0.11 4.01 -17.45
CA ASP A 137 1.18 3.38 -17.76
C ASP A 137 2.39 4.21 -17.30
N ASN A 138 2.33 5.55 -17.31
CA ASN A 138 3.47 6.42 -17.02
C ASN A 138 3.39 7.15 -15.67
N SER A 139 2.30 7.08 -14.97
CA SER A 139 2.15 7.75 -13.67
C SER A 139 1.76 6.78 -12.57
N VAL A 140 0.66 6.07 -12.75
CA VAL A 140 0.09 5.23 -11.68
C VAL A 140 1.04 4.12 -11.30
N LYS A 141 1.53 3.35 -12.27
CA LYS A 141 2.41 2.19 -11.99
C LYS A 141 3.73 2.60 -11.36
N ASP A 142 4.33 3.71 -11.85
CA ASP A 142 5.60 4.18 -11.30
C ASP A 142 5.41 4.73 -9.88
N MET A 143 4.31 5.47 -9.63
CA MET A 143 4.00 5.98 -8.30
C MET A 143 3.68 4.86 -7.32
N ALA A 144 2.85 3.90 -7.72
CA ALA A 144 2.52 2.72 -6.90
C ALA A 144 3.78 1.94 -6.54
N LYS A 145 4.65 1.65 -7.52
CA LYS A 145 5.92 0.96 -7.26
C LYS A 145 6.80 1.71 -6.26
N GLN A 146 6.89 3.04 -6.39
CA GLN A 146 7.70 3.84 -5.48
C GLN A 146 7.10 3.92 -4.07
N GLU A 147 5.78 4.03 -3.96
CA GLU A 147 5.05 3.98 -2.70
C GLU A 147 5.29 2.65 -1.98
N ASP A 148 5.11 1.55 -2.70
CA ASP A 148 5.31 0.18 -2.22
C ASP A 148 6.77 -0.07 -1.80
N THR A 149 7.73 0.42 -2.58
CA THR A 149 9.16 0.33 -2.27
C THR A 149 9.49 1.06 -0.96
N ASN A 150 8.97 2.28 -0.79
CA ASN A 150 9.19 3.07 0.43
C ASN A 150 8.56 2.39 1.66
N PHE A 151 7.39 1.78 1.50
CA PHE A 151 6.75 1.03 2.57
C PHE A 151 7.60 -0.16 3.00
N ILE A 152 8.02 -1.02 2.06
CA ILE A 152 8.86 -2.18 2.38
C ILE A 152 10.20 -1.77 2.98
N ASN A 153 10.85 -0.72 2.47
CA ASN A 153 12.08 -0.21 3.07
C ASN A 153 11.89 0.20 4.53
N THR A 154 10.74 0.79 4.86
CA THR A 154 10.40 1.15 6.25
C THR A 154 10.18 -0.10 7.10
N VAL A 155 9.47 -1.09 6.58
CA VAL A 155 9.23 -2.38 7.24
C VAL A 155 10.56 -3.12 7.48
N ASP A 156 11.43 -3.17 6.50
CA ASP A 156 12.73 -3.86 6.60
C ASP A 156 13.69 -3.15 7.55
N ALA A 157 13.66 -1.83 7.62
CA ALA A 157 14.40 -1.08 8.62
C ALA A 157 13.97 -1.46 10.05
N ILE A 158 12.66 -1.65 10.29
CA ILE A 158 12.11 -2.10 11.57
C ILE A 158 12.57 -3.54 11.86
N LEU A 159 12.47 -4.43 10.89
CA LEU A 159 12.85 -5.84 11.05
C LEU A 159 14.37 -6.01 11.27
N THR A 160 15.17 -5.18 10.65
CA THR A 160 16.63 -5.13 10.87
C THR A 160 16.95 -4.70 12.31
N ALA A 161 16.21 -3.74 12.85
CA ALA A 161 16.34 -3.32 14.24
C ALA A 161 15.79 -4.35 15.25
N ALA A 162 14.91 -5.25 14.79
CA ALA A 162 14.26 -6.27 15.61
C ALA A 162 14.37 -7.67 14.98
N PRO A 163 15.56 -8.28 14.92
CA PRO A 163 15.79 -9.55 14.21
C PRO A 163 14.99 -10.73 14.76
N ALA A 164 14.54 -10.66 16.01
CA ALA A 164 13.65 -11.68 16.59
C ALA A 164 12.27 -11.78 15.90
N GLN A 165 11.92 -10.81 15.04
CA GLN A 165 10.69 -10.81 14.25
C GLN A 165 10.86 -11.47 12.89
N VAL A 166 12.09 -11.87 12.54
CA VAL A 166 12.38 -12.60 11.31
C VAL A 166 12.44 -14.09 11.64
N VAL A 167 11.66 -14.89 10.94
CA VAL A 167 11.57 -16.34 11.09
C VAL A 167 12.22 -17.01 9.89
N PRO A 168 13.42 -17.58 10.01
CA PRO A 168 14.02 -18.33 8.92
C PRO A 168 13.32 -19.68 8.75
N ALA A 169 13.05 -20.07 7.52
CA ALA A 169 12.48 -21.36 7.16
C ALA A 169 13.28 -22.03 6.04
N ALA A 170 13.58 -23.31 6.20
CA ALA A 170 14.38 -24.07 5.23
C ALA A 170 13.56 -24.52 4.01
N ALA A 171 12.24 -24.48 4.09
CA ALA A 171 11.35 -24.91 3.04
C ALA A 171 9.97 -24.29 3.17
N TRP A 172 9.28 -24.23 2.04
CA TRP A 172 7.90 -23.81 1.93
C TRP A 172 6.96 -24.88 2.50
N ASN A 173 6.53 -24.72 3.75
CA ASN A 173 5.66 -25.68 4.44
C ASN A 173 4.75 -25.00 5.47
N SER A 174 3.73 -25.71 5.94
CA SER A 174 2.80 -25.21 6.94
C SER A 174 3.45 -24.87 8.29
N GLN A 175 4.55 -25.52 8.63
CA GLN A 175 5.29 -25.28 9.88
C GLN A 175 5.98 -23.90 9.85
N ALA A 176 6.50 -23.47 8.70
CA ALA A 176 7.08 -22.13 8.51
C ALA A 176 6.04 -21.05 8.82
N PHE A 177 4.84 -21.19 8.26
CA PHE A 177 3.73 -20.27 8.54
C PHE A 177 3.28 -20.32 10.00
N ALA A 178 3.14 -21.52 10.57
CA ALA A 178 2.77 -21.67 11.98
C ALA A 178 3.78 -20.97 12.89
N SER A 179 5.08 -21.07 12.60
CA SER A 179 6.14 -20.37 13.35
C SER A 179 6.03 -18.84 13.21
N GLY A 180 5.71 -18.34 12.03
CA GLY A 180 5.45 -16.91 11.80
C GLY A 180 4.24 -16.40 12.56
N PHE A 181 3.12 -17.13 12.52
CA PHE A 181 1.91 -16.81 13.28
C PHE A 181 2.15 -16.84 14.78
N GLN A 182 2.86 -17.86 15.27
CA GLN A 182 3.25 -17.96 16.67
C GLN A 182 4.13 -16.79 17.11
N ASN A 183 5.07 -16.37 16.25
CA ASN A 183 5.95 -15.24 16.52
C ASN A 183 5.16 -13.93 16.70
N LEU A 184 4.11 -13.68 15.89
CA LEU A 184 3.23 -12.52 16.04
C LEU A 184 2.34 -12.66 17.30
N ALA A 185 1.78 -13.84 17.55
CA ALA A 185 0.92 -14.12 18.69
C ALA A 185 1.65 -13.99 20.04
N LEU A 186 2.93 -14.40 20.14
CA LEU A 186 3.75 -14.23 21.34
C LEU A 186 3.90 -12.76 21.73
N ARG A 187 3.82 -11.85 20.78
CA ARG A 187 3.81 -10.39 21.00
C ARG A 187 2.42 -9.84 21.28
N LYS A 188 1.42 -10.71 21.46
CA LYS A 188 0.01 -10.38 21.73
C LYS A 188 -0.61 -9.53 20.60
N ARG A 189 -0.23 -9.79 19.35
CA ARG A 189 -0.79 -9.11 18.17
C ARG A 189 -1.60 -10.09 17.35
N PRO A 190 -2.85 -9.74 16.99
CA PRO A 190 -3.64 -10.55 16.07
C PRO A 190 -3.02 -10.50 14.68
N LEU A 191 -3.25 -11.50 13.87
CA LEU A 191 -2.85 -11.54 12.48
C LEU A 191 -3.94 -10.88 11.63
N GLY A 192 -3.56 -9.93 10.79
CA GLY A 192 -4.48 -9.17 9.93
C GLY A 192 -4.35 -9.57 8.46
N LYS A 193 -3.22 -9.27 7.84
CA LYS A 193 -2.98 -9.49 6.42
C LYS A 193 -1.61 -10.12 6.19
N MET A 194 -1.48 -10.85 5.07
CA MET A 194 -0.20 -11.37 4.60
C MET A 194 0.17 -10.70 3.28
N LEU A 195 1.43 -10.34 3.12
CA LEU A 195 1.98 -9.86 1.85
C LEU A 195 3.00 -10.87 1.34
N MET A 196 2.85 -11.25 0.08
CA MET A 196 3.79 -12.11 -0.61
C MET A 196 3.78 -11.81 -2.11
N THR A 197 4.76 -12.35 -2.83
CA THR A 197 4.76 -12.27 -4.30
C THR A 197 3.74 -13.24 -4.88
N ASP A 198 3.29 -12.98 -6.11
CA ASP A 198 2.41 -13.90 -6.81
C ASP A 198 3.05 -15.29 -6.98
N VAL A 199 4.37 -15.35 -7.21
CA VAL A 199 5.11 -16.61 -7.30
C VAL A 199 4.99 -17.40 -6.00
N CYS A 200 5.22 -16.78 -4.86
CA CYS A 200 5.05 -17.40 -3.55
C CYS A 200 3.63 -17.88 -3.30
N PHE A 201 2.64 -17.10 -3.73
CA PHE A 201 1.24 -17.47 -3.59
C PHE A 201 0.89 -18.72 -4.41
N TYR A 202 1.38 -18.81 -5.64
CA TYR A 202 1.17 -20.01 -6.46
C TYR A 202 1.89 -21.24 -5.90
N GLU A 203 3.05 -21.08 -5.29
CA GLU A 203 3.72 -22.18 -4.58
C GLU A 203 2.94 -22.63 -3.34
N ALA A 204 2.31 -21.69 -2.62
CA ALA A 204 1.44 -22.01 -1.50
C ALA A 204 0.23 -22.88 -1.90
N LEU A 205 -0.27 -22.75 -3.13
CA LEU A 205 -1.35 -23.58 -3.65
C LEU A 205 -0.93 -25.03 -3.87
N ASN A 206 0.36 -25.31 -4.01
CA ASN A 206 0.89 -26.67 -4.11
C ASN A 206 0.99 -27.38 -2.75
N LEU A 207 0.76 -26.68 -1.64
CA LEU A 207 0.68 -27.30 -0.33
C LEU A 207 -0.47 -28.33 -0.30
N PRO A 208 -0.27 -29.50 0.33
CA PRO A 208 -1.30 -30.53 0.38
C PRO A 208 -2.58 -29.98 1.05
N ALA A 209 -3.73 -30.40 0.57
CA ALA A 209 -5.04 -29.95 1.06
C ALA A 209 -5.20 -30.14 2.60
N THR A 210 -4.50 -31.12 3.17
CA THR A 210 -4.43 -31.33 4.63
C THR A 210 -3.71 -30.20 5.37
N ALA A 211 -2.85 -29.46 4.68
CA ALA A 211 -2.11 -28.35 5.30
C ALA A 211 -2.85 -27.00 5.14
N VAL A 212 -3.60 -26.82 4.04
CA VAL A 212 -4.28 -25.55 3.71
C VAL A 212 -5.77 -25.57 4.09
N GLY A 213 -6.35 -26.76 4.24
CA GLY A 213 -7.77 -26.98 4.46
C GLY A 213 -8.55 -27.23 3.14
N ASN A 214 -9.43 -28.23 3.17
CA ASN A 214 -10.22 -28.63 1.98
C ASN A 214 -11.12 -27.51 1.47
N ASP A 215 -11.64 -26.66 2.34
CA ASP A 215 -12.59 -25.60 1.97
C ASP A 215 -11.91 -24.51 1.14
N VAL A 216 -10.65 -24.16 1.49
CA VAL A 216 -9.87 -23.15 0.74
C VAL A 216 -9.53 -23.67 -0.65
N ALA A 217 -9.05 -24.91 -0.77
CA ALA A 217 -8.75 -25.51 -2.08
C ALA A 217 -10.00 -25.62 -2.95
N THR A 218 -11.16 -25.93 -2.35
CA THR A 218 -12.45 -26.02 -3.06
C THR A 218 -12.96 -24.66 -3.50
N ALA A 219 -12.80 -23.63 -2.66
CA ALA A 219 -13.17 -22.27 -3.00
C ALA A 219 -12.33 -21.72 -4.16
N HIS A 220 -11.02 -21.91 -4.12
CA HIS A 220 -10.13 -21.51 -5.20
C HIS A 220 -10.43 -22.24 -6.53
N TYR A 221 -10.83 -23.50 -6.46
CA TYR A 221 -11.20 -24.27 -7.65
C TYR A 221 -12.55 -23.84 -8.25
N ARG A 222 -13.52 -23.46 -7.42
CA ARG A 222 -14.87 -23.06 -7.86
C ARG A 222 -14.98 -21.60 -8.27
N GLU A 223 -14.33 -20.69 -7.55
CA GLU A 223 -14.50 -19.24 -7.68
C GLU A 223 -13.35 -18.57 -8.43
N GLY A 224 -12.28 -19.32 -8.69
CA GLY A 224 -11.05 -18.79 -9.28
C GLY A 224 -10.15 -18.09 -8.25
N ILE A 225 -8.86 -18.14 -8.51
CA ILE A 225 -7.79 -17.66 -7.63
C ILE A 225 -7.89 -16.14 -7.40
N GLU A 226 -8.44 -15.39 -8.36
CA GLU A 226 -8.47 -13.92 -8.30
C GLU A 226 -9.52 -13.36 -7.34
N LYS A 227 -10.56 -14.11 -7.01
CA LYS A 227 -11.69 -13.58 -6.19
C LYS A 227 -11.49 -13.65 -4.68
N GLN A 228 -10.71 -14.62 -4.19
CA GLN A 228 -10.46 -14.78 -2.76
C GLN A 228 -9.02 -15.22 -2.51
N LYS A 229 -8.10 -14.26 -2.50
CA LYS A 229 -6.73 -14.55 -2.08
C LYS A 229 -6.69 -14.66 -0.54
N THR A 230 -7.03 -15.84 -0.04
CA THR A 230 -6.98 -16.14 1.40
C THR A 230 -6.22 -17.43 1.64
N LEU A 231 -5.36 -17.45 2.66
CA LEU A 231 -4.71 -18.65 3.18
C LEU A 231 -5.04 -18.76 4.66
N TRP A 232 -5.52 -19.92 5.08
CA TRP A 232 -5.97 -20.17 6.48
C TRP A 232 -6.98 -19.13 7.00
N GLY A 233 -7.83 -18.59 6.11
CA GLY A 233 -8.80 -17.55 6.46
C GLY A 233 -8.22 -16.14 6.62
N ILE A 234 -6.94 -15.95 6.28
CA ILE A 234 -6.25 -14.67 6.37
C ILE A 234 -6.17 -14.06 4.97
N PRO A 235 -6.55 -12.79 4.79
CA PRO A 235 -6.39 -12.11 3.52
C PRO A 235 -4.93 -12.05 3.08
N VAL A 236 -4.67 -12.40 1.83
CA VAL A 236 -3.35 -12.36 1.21
C VAL A 236 -3.32 -11.24 0.18
N VAL A 237 -2.44 -10.31 0.40
CA VAL A 237 -2.09 -9.26 -0.57
C VAL A 237 -0.94 -9.79 -1.40
N THR A 238 -1.07 -9.77 -2.71
CA THR A 238 -0.01 -10.26 -3.60
C THR A 238 0.51 -9.14 -4.49
N THR A 239 1.79 -9.22 -4.82
CA THR A 239 2.43 -8.29 -5.75
C THR A 239 3.19 -9.03 -6.83
N ILE A 240 3.20 -8.47 -8.03
CA ILE A 240 4.01 -8.94 -9.15
C ILE A 240 5.47 -8.41 -9.07
N HIS A 241 5.73 -7.46 -8.21
CA HIS A 241 7.04 -6.84 -8.04
C HIS A 241 7.94 -7.67 -7.13
N ASN A 242 8.52 -8.74 -7.68
CA ASN A 242 9.41 -9.63 -6.94
C ASN A 242 10.63 -8.90 -6.39
N ASP A 243 11.14 -7.90 -7.09
CA ASP A 243 12.29 -7.08 -6.70
C ASP A 243 12.08 -6.28 -5.41
N ILE A 244 10.83 -5.99 -5.05
CA ILE A 244 10.51 -5.24 -3.83
C ILE A 244 10.47 -6.17 -2.60
N VAL A 245 9.92 -7.37 -2.75
CA VAL A 245 9.59 -8.28 -1.62
C VAL A 245 10.63 -9.40 -1.44
N THR A 246 11.51 -9.62 -2.41
CA THR A 246 12.57 -10.62 -2.34
C THR A 246 13.93 -9.99 -2.09
N GLY A 247 14.88 -10.73 -1.60
CA GLY A 247 16.25 -10.25 -1.47
C GLY A 247 16.84 -10.28 -0.05
N HIS A 248 16.17 -10.95 0.89
CA HIS A 248 16.58 -11.01 2.29
C HIS A 248 17.31 -12.31 2.68
N GLY A 249 18.04 -12.91 1.73
CA GLY A 249 18.83 -14.13 2.00
C GLY A 249 18.11 -15.45 1.76
N GLY A 250 16.84 -15.41 1.33
CA GLY A 250 16.06 -16.57 0.90
C GLY A 250 15.50 -16.39 -0.50
N SER A 251 14.92 -17.48 -1.04
CA SER A 251 14.24 -17.42 -2.34
C SER A 251 12.97 -16.57 -2.28
N HIS A 252 12.29 -16.59 -1.12
CA HIS A 252 11.00 -15.95 -0.93
C HIS A 252 10.87 -15.35 0.47
N SER A 253 10.23 -14.19 0.55
CA SER A 253 9.88 -13.55 1.81
C SER A 253 8.37 -13.33 1.92
N VAL A 254 7.80 -13.68 3.06
CA VAL A 254 6.39 -13.47 3.38
C VAL A 254 6.30 -12.53 4.57
N TYR A 255 5.60 -11.43 4.41
CA TYR A 255 5.38 -10.47 5.48
C TYR A 255 4.00 -10.69 6.10
N LEU A 256 3.97 -10.71 7.40
CA LEU A 256 2.76 -10.84 8.22
C LEU A 256 2.52 -9.53 8.96
N PHE A 257 1.37 -8.95 8.76
CA PHE A 257 0.97 -7.69 9.37
C PHE A 257 -0.20 -7.90 10.34
N ALA A 258 -0.15 -7.22 11.47
CA ALA A 258 -1.33 -7.07 12.32
C ALA A 258 -2.38 -6.17 11.63
N PRO A 259 -3.64 -6.19 12.08
CA PRO A 259 -4.65 -5.23 11.61
C PRO A 259 -4.20 -3.77 11.80
N GLU A 260 -4.74 -2.87 11.00
CA GLU A 260 -4.39 -1.45 10.97
C GLU A 260 -4.36 -0.80 12.36
N ASN A 261 -5.34 -1.11 13.22
CA ASN A 261 -5.42 -0.60 14.59
C ASN A 261 -4.18 -0.93 15.45
N TYR A 262 -3.41 -1.94 15.08
CA TYR A 262 -2.20 -2.36 15.78
C TYR A 262 -0.92 -2.05 15.01
N LEU A 263 -1.01 -1.79 13.71
CA LEU A 263 0.15 -1.54 12.85
C LEU A 263 0.56 -0.07 12.88
N GLY A 264 -0.35 0.79 12.46
CA GLY A 264 -0.13 2.22 12.28
C GLY A 264 -1.01 2.78 11.18
N ASN A 265 -0.64 3.94 10.66
CA ASN A 265 -1.45 4.66 9.67
C ASN A 265 -0.62 5.14 8.49
N LEU A 266 -1.22 5.11 7.32
CA LEU A 266 -0.75 5.81 6.13
C LEU A 266 -1.44 7.17 6.06
N PHE A 267 -0.67 8.24 6.16
CA PHE A 267 -1.19 9.59 6.09
C PHE A 267 -0.91 10.21 4.72
N LEU A 268 -1.93 10.79 4.13
CA LEU A 268 -1.81 11.60 2.93
C LEU A 268 -1.91 13.07 3.32
N LEU A 269 -0.89 13.85 3.01
CA LEU A 269 -0.96 15.31 3.08
C LEU A 269 -1.62 15.85 1.80
N GLN A 270 -1.28 15.23 0.68
CA GLN A 270 -1.90 15.50 -0.60
C GLN A 270 -2.05 14.19 -1.37
N ASP A 271 -3.28 13.83 -1.69
CA ASP A 271 -3.56 12.67 -2.52
C ASP A 271 -3.14 12.93 -3.98
N ALA A 272 -2.91 11.85 -4.72
CA ALA A 272 -2.39 11.91 -6.08
C ALA A 272 -3.11 12.96 -6.93
N THR A 273 -2.35 13.89 -7.45
CA THR A 273 -2.84 15.04 -8.22
C THR A 273 -2.11 15.11 -9.55
N LEU A 274 -2.88 15.21 -10.63
CA LEU A 274 -2.36 15.44 -11.97
C LEU A 274 -2.21 16.93 -12.21
N TYR A 275 -1.03 17.33 -12.64
CA TYR A 275 -0.74 18.68 -13.09
C TYR A 275 -0.61 18.70 -14.62
N ILE A 276 -1.32 19.63 -15.26
CA ILE A 276 -1.32 19.82 -16.71
C ILE A 276 -0.87 21.25 -17.01
N GLU A 277 0.17 21.38 -17.83
CA GLU A 277 0.66 22.67 -18.31
C GLU A 277 0.70 22.65 -19.83
N GLN A 278 0.08 23.65 -20.46
CA GLN A 278 0.16 23.82 -21.90
C GLN A 278 1.16 24.92 -22.25
N LYS A 279 2.10 24.60 -23.13
CA LYS A 279 3.03 25.56 -23.75
C LYS A 279 2.92 25.44 -25.26
N ALA A 280 2.26 26.42 -25.86
CA ALA A 280 1.92 26.43 -27.29
C ALA A 280 1.12 25.18 -27.71
N ASP A 281 1.70 24.31 -28.54
CA ASP A 281 1.11 23.05 -29.01
C ASP A 281 1.48 21.82 -28.17
N ILE A 282 2.35 22.02 -27.18
CA ILE A 282 2.82 20.91 -26.30
C ILE A 282 2.08 20.95 -24.97
N ILE A 283 1.57 19.81 -24.57
CA ILE A 283 0.94 19.60 -23.27
C ILE A 283 1.86 18.75 -22.42
N HIS A 284 2.19 19.25 -21.23
CA HIS A 284 2.99 18.60 -20.22
C HIS A 284 2.08 18.01 -19.14
N PHE A 285 2.38 16.80 -18.74
CA PHE A 285 1.68 16.07 -17.69
C PHE A 285 2.67 15.61 -16.64
N HIS A 286 2.34 15.76 -15.37
CA HIS A 286 3.03 15.08 -14.29
C HIS A 286 2.08 14.89 -13.11
N SER A 287 2.27 13.81 -12.39
CA SER A 287 1.47 13.49 -11.21
C SER A 287 2.37 13.50 -9.98
N TYR A 288 1.83 13.92 -8.86
CA TYR A 288 2.53 13.89 -7.60
C TYR A 288 1.57 13.65 -6.43
N GLU A 289 2.11 13.14 -5.36
CA GLU A 289 1.43 12.97 -4.09
C GLU A 289 2.39 13.25 -2.94
N VAL A 290 1.85 13.54 -1.77
CA VAL A 290 2.63 13.73 -0.55
C VAL A 290 2.06 12.82 0.53
N LEU A 291 2.86 11.86 0.98
CA LEU A 291 2.44 10.85 1.95
C LEU A 291 3.49 10.62 3.02
N GLY A 292 3.04 10.04 4.13
CA GLY A 292 3.91 9.62 5.22
C GLY A 292 3.41 8.32 5.84
N THR A 293 4.27 7.32 5.93
CA THR A 293 3.96 6.04 6.58
C THR A 293 4.39 6.07 8.02
N GLY A 294 3.44 5.85 8.91
CA GLY A 294 3.67 5.81 10.35
C GLY A 294 3.41 4.42 10.92
N ILE A 295 4.46 3.61 11.12
CA ILE A 295 4.35 2.32 11.80
C ILE A 295 4.53 2.55 13.30
N GLY A 296 3.40 2.72 13.98
CA GLY A 296 3.39 3.04 15.40
C GLY A 296 3.81 1.89 16.31
N ASN A 297 3.64 0.67 15.87
CA ASN A 297 3.94 -0.51 16.66
C ASN A 297 4.84 -1.47 15.88
N THR A 298 6.13 -1.35 16.15
CA THR A 298 7.16 -2.18 15.51
C THR A 298 6.98 -3.68 15.75
N GLY A 299 6.32 -4.09 16.85
CA GLY A 299 6.00 -5.48 17.15
C GLY A 299 4.85 -6.09 16.34
N SER A 300 4.20 -5.33 15.45
CA SER A 300 3.06 -5.76 14.66
C SER A 300 3.42 -6.36 13.30
N ILE A 301 4.71 -6.58 13.06
CA ILE A 301 5.23 -7.10 11.80
C ILE A 301 6.08 -8.34 12.08
N THR A 302 5.93 -9.36 11.25
CA THR A 302 6.81 -10.54 11.21
C THR A 302 7.15 -10.84 9.77
N ARG A 303 8.38 -11.23 9.50
CA ARG A 303 8.79 -11.74 8.19
C ARG A 303 9.22 -13.19 8.29
N ILE A 304 8.81 -13.99 7.32
CA ILE A 304 9.25 -15.37 7.14
C ILE A 304 10.17 -15.37 5.90
N ASP A 305 11.43 -15.72 6.11
CA ASP A 305 12.39 -15.87 5.02
C ASP A 305 12.52 -17.35 4.70
N ILE A 306 12.15 -17.73 3.49
CA ILE A 306 12.11 -19.11 3.01
C ILE A 306 13.28 -19.30 2.05
N ALA A 307 14.14 -20.27 2.35
CA ALA A 307 15.37 -20.55 1.58
C ALA A 307 15.09 -21.18 0.21
#